data_41f9e3c18e41cbeb2e452a0cbcff688a
#
_entry.id   41f9e3c18e41cbeb2e452a0cbcff688a
#
_cell.length_a   1.000
_cell.length_b   1.000
_cell.length_c   1.000
_cell.angle_alpha   90.00
_cell.angle_beta   90.00
_cell.angle_gamma   90.00
#
_symmetry.space_group_name_H-M   'P 1'
#
loop_
_entity.id
_entity.type
_entity.pdbx_description
1 polymer ?
#
loop_
_entity_poly.entity_id
_entity_poly.type
_entity_poly.pdbx_seq_one_letter_code
_entity_poly.pdbx_strand_id
1 'polypeptide(L)'
;LCEQTGQWALYVHMAPGARFQAHRHEGSGQFFVTKGELIYDAGRAKPGTYGFEPIFATHVDAHCVEETEMLFLGEGAVTYFKDDGSIDYVFNARSLGDALAQQHKG
;
A
#
# COMPACT_ATOMS: atom_id res chain seq x y z
N LEU A 1 5.47 -13.07 2.59
CA LEU A 1 5.38 -13.12 1.13
C LEU A 1 5.06 -14.54 0.66
N CYS A 2 4.14 -14.67 -0.26
CA CYS A 2 3.83 -15.96 -0.87
C CYS A 2 3.61 -15.80 -2.38
N GLU A 3 4.62 -16.15 -3.18
CA GLU A 3 4.55 -16.01 -4.62
C GLU A 3 3.47 -16.91 -5.25
N GLN A 4 3.20 -18.07 -4.64
CA GLN A 4 2.21 -19.04 -5.17
C GLN A 4 0.79 -18.50 -5.07
N THR A 5 0.45 -17.80 -4.01
CA THR A 5 -0.89 -17.22 -3.80
C THR A 5 -0.95 -15.74 -4.13
N GLY A 6 0.22 -15.09 -4.30
CA GLY A 6 0.30 -13.65 -4.48
C GLY A 6 0.08 -12.84 -3.21
N GLN A 7 0.01 -13.49 -2.07
CA GLN A 7 -0.19 -12.80 -0.78
C GLN A 7 1.10 -12.15 -0.30
N TRP A 8 0.96 -10.96 0.31
CA TRP A 8 2.07 -10.24 0.91
C TRP A 8 1.58 -9.42 2.09
N ALA A 9 2.50 -9.10 2.99
CA ALA A 9 2.24 -8.28 4.17
C ALA A 9 3.37 -7.28 4.36
N LEU A 10 3.01 -6.04 4.72
CA LEU A 10 3.94 -4.96 4.99
C LEU A 10 3.57 -4.28 6.30
N TYR A 11 4.57 -3.93 7.09
CA TYR A 11 4.38 -2.91 8.11
C TYR A 11 4.85 -1.58 7.53
N VAL A 12 3.92 -0.66 7.36
CA VAL A 12 4.15 0.61 6.65
C VAL A 12 4.38 1.71 7.66
N HIS A 13 5.47 2.46 7.47
CA HIS A 13 5.78 3.65 8.25
C HIS A 13 5.79 4.86 7.30
N MET A 14 4.90 5.81 7.54
CA MET A 14 4.78 7.03 6.73
C MET A 14 5.26 8.22 7.54
N ALA A 15 6.25 8.94 7.01
CA ALA A 15 6.69 10.19 7.61
C ALA A 15 5.60 11.25 7.52
N PRO A 16 5.62 12.28 8.40
CA PRO A 16 4.64 13.38 8.31
C PRO A 16 4.59 13.98 6.91
N GLY A 17 3.39 14.12 6.38
CA GLY A 17 3.16 14.67 5.05
C GLY A 17 3.38 13.69 3.89
N ALA A 18 3.70 12.44 4.17
CA ALA A 18 3.88 11.44 3.13
C ALA A 18 2.57 11.12 2.43
N ARG A 19 2.67 10.73 1.16
CA ARG A 19 1.52 10.31 0.39
C ARG A 19 1.87 9.14 -0.52
N PHE A 20 0.87 8.32 -0.81
CA PHE A 20 1.00 7.25 -1.79
C PHE A 20 0.77 7.82 -3.19
N GLN A 21 1.58 7.35 -4.13
CA GLN A 21 1.34 7.60 -5.54
C GLN A 21 -0.01 7.00 -5.95
N ALA A 22 -0.69 7.60 -6.92
CA ALA A 22 -1.94 7.07 -7.44
C ALA A 22 -1.77 5.60 -7.86
N HIS A 23 -2.70 4.74 -7.45
CA HIS A 23 -2.58 3.30 -7.65
C HIS A 23 -3.94 2.62 -7.71
N ARG A 24 -3.95 1.42 -8.28
CA ARG A 24 -5.11 0.55 -8.34
C ARG A 24 -4.76 -0.83 -7.81
N HIS A 25 -5.58 -1.36 -6.93
CA HIS A 25 -5.44 -2.73 -6.41
C HIS A 25 -6.01 -3.71 -7.43
N GLU A 26 -5.20 -4.60 -7.96
CA GLU A 26 -5.67 -5.66 -8.86
C GLU A 26 -6.24 -6.84 -8.07
N GLY A 27 -5.76 -7.05 -6.84
CA GLY A 27 -6.36 -7.95 -5.87
C GLY A 27 -6.95 -7.17 -4.70
N SER A 28 -7.43 -7.86 -3.69
CA SER A 28 -7.94 -7.21 -2.49
C SER A 28 -6.82 -6.83 -1.54
N GLY A 29 -7.07 -5.85 -0.67
CA GLY A 29 -6.15 -5.43 0.38
C GLY A 29 -6.87 -5.17 1.69
N GLN A 30 -6.12 -5.29 2.78
CA GLN A 30 -6.61 -5.00 4.12
C GLN A 30 -5.56 -4.21 4.87
N PHE A 31 -5.97 -3.27 5.70
CA PHE A 31 -5.01 -2.55 6.53
C PHE A 31 -5.56 -2.31 7.94
N PHE A 32 -4.64 -2.16 8.89
CA PHE A 32 -4.95 -1.84 10.27
C PHE A 32 -4.01 -0.72 10.72
N VAL A 33 -4.58 0.44 11.07
CA VAL A 33 -3.80 1.61 11.50
C VAL A 33 -3.45 1.46 12.98
N THR A 34 -2.18 1.54 13.30
CA THR A 34 -1.68 1.44 14.67
C THR A 34 -1.26 2.78 15.25
N LYS A 35 -0.93 3.75 14.40
CA LYS A 35 -0.49 5.09 14.83
C LYS A 35 -0.83 6.11 13.75
N GLY A 36 -1.14 7.33 14.18
CA GLY A 36 -1.42 8.43 13.26
C GLY A 36 -2.77 8.35 12.60
N GLU A 37 -2.87 8.80 11.36
CA GLU A 37 -4.13 8.82 10.62
C GLU A 37 -3.86 8.74 9.12
N LEU A 38 -4.44 7.75 8.47
CA LEU A 38 -4.42 7.66 7.01
C LEU A 38 -5.65 8.41 6.45
N ILE A 39 -5.41 9.33 5.53
CA ILE A 39 -6.46 10.07 4.84
C ILE A 39 -6.51 9.57 3.40
N TYR A 40 -7.68 9.09 2.96
CA TYR A 40 -7.83 8.50 1.64
C TYR A 40 -9.27 8.68 1.13
N ASP A 41 -9.58 8.14 -0.03
CA ASP A 41 -10.86 8.38 -0.74
C ASP A 41 -12.10 8.09 0.11
N ALA A 42 -12.04 7.03 0.95
CA ALA A 42 -13.17 6.64 1.81
C ALA A 42 -13.29 7.50 3.07
N GLY A 43 -12.29 8.31 3.41
CA GLY A 43 -12.31 9.15 4.60
C GLY A 43 -11.01 9.10 5.39
N ARG A 44 -11.13 9.08 6.72
CA ARG A 44 -10.00 9.14 7.64
C ARG A 44 -9.95 7.88 8.50
N ALA A 45 -8.78 7.22 8.52
CA ALA A 45 -8.55 6.02 9.31
C ALA A 45 -7.61 6.34 10.47
N LYS A 46 -8.17 6.39 11.68
CA LYS A 46 -7.44 6.63 12.93
C LYS A 46 -6.93 5.30 13.51
N PRO A 47 -6.06 5.33 14.54
CA PRO A 47 -5.58 4.10 15.17
C PRO A 47 -6.73 3.20 15.61
N GLY A 48 -6.60 1.90 15.34
CA GLY A 48 -7.64 0.92 15.60
C GLY A 48 -8.59 0.72 14.42
N THR A 49 -8.45 1.51 13.34
CA THR A 49 -9.28 1.34 12.15
C THR A 49 -8.77 0.16 11.31
N TYR A 50 -9.69 -0.74 10.98
CA TYR A 50 -9.47 -1.78 9.98
C TYR A 50 -10.14 -1.36 8.67
N GLY A 51 -9.38 -1.41 7.58
CA GLY A 51 -9.88 -1.10 6.25
C GLY A 51 -9.80 -2.29 5.32
N PHE A 52 -10.78 -2.41 4.44
CA PHE A 52 -10.80 -3.41 3.37
C PHE A 52 -10.87 -2.69 2.03
N GLU A 53 -9.95 -3.04 1.13
CA GLU A 53 -9.88 -2.47 -0.20
C GLU A 53 -10.23 -3.56 -1.21
N PRO A 54 -11.39 -3.45 -1.89
CA PRO A 54 -11.83 -4.49 -2.83
C PRO A 54 -10.99 -4.52 -4.09
N ILE A 55 -11.17 -5.58 -4.88
CA ILE A 55 -10.55 -5.73 -6.19
C ILE A 55 -10.87 -4.50 -7.05
N PHE A 56 -9.85 -3.99 -7.74
CA PHE A 56 -9.91 -2.82 -8.63
C PHE A 56 -10.17 -1.48 -7.93
N ALA A 57 -10.05 -1.44 -6.60
CA ALA A 57 -10.10 -0.16 -5.89
C ALA A 57 -8.95 0.74 -6.35
N THR A 58 -9.30 2.00 -6.69
CA THR A 58 -8.33 2.99 -7.17
C THR A 58 -8.21 4.09 -6.13
N HIS A 59 -6.98 4.43 -5.77
CA HIS A 59 -6.68 5.51 -4.83
C HIS A 59 -5.83 6.57 -5.52
N VAL A 60 -6.29 7.82 -5.47
CA VAL A 60 -5.62 8.94 -6.12
C VAL A 60 -4.86 9.79 -5.12
N ASP A 61 -5.34 9.92 -3.89
CA ASP A 61 -4.79 10.84 -2.90
C ASP A 61 -4.79 10.25 -1.48
N ALA A 62 -4.11 9.12 -1.31
CA ALA A 62 -3.90 8.57 0.03
C ALA A 62 -2.67 9.22 0.65
N HIS A 63 -2.83 9.85 1.82
CA HIS A 63 -1.74 10.60 2.46
C HIS A 63 -1.92 10.64 3.98
N CYS A 64 -0.93 11.19 4.67
CA CYS A 64 -1.01 11.47 6.09
C CYS A 64 -0.46 12.87 6.38
N VAL A 65 -0.91 13.47 7.49
CA VAL A 65 -0.41 14.75 7.97
C VAL A 65 0.66 14.51 9.04
N GLU A 66 0.39 13.61 9.97
CA GLU A 66 1.33 13.24 11.03
C GLU A 66 1.93 11.87 10.73
N GLU A 67 2.97 11.50 11.48
CA GLU A 67 3.58 10.18 11.36
C GLU A 67 2.52 9.10 11.53
N THR A 68 2.45 8.19 10.57
CA THR A 68 1.41 7.15 10.53
C THR A 68 2.06 5.79 10.33
N GLU A 69 1.56 4.79 11.07
CA GLU A 69 2.00 3.41 10.93
C GLU A 69 0.79 2.50 10.77
N MET A 70 0.94 1.50 9.90
CA MET A 70 -0.13 0.53 9.66
C MET A 70 0.44 -0.82 9.22
N LEU A 71 -0.31 -1.87 9.54
CA LEU A 71 -0.08 -3.20 8.96
C LEU A 71 -0.93 -3.31 7.71
N PHE A 72 -0.33 -3.67 6.59
CA PHE A 72 -1.03 -3.83 5.32
C PHE A 72 -0.87 -5.26 4.82
N LEU A 73 -2.00 -5.90 4.50
CA LEU A 73 -2.06 -7.25 3.94
C LEU A 73 -2.67 -7.16 2.55
N GLY A 74 -2.03 -7.74 1.56
CA GLY A 74 -2.53 -7.67 0.21
C GLY A 74 -2.43 -8.99 -0.54
N GLU A 75 -3.22 -9.09 -1.60
CA GLU A 75 -3.16 -10.19 -2.56
C GLU A 75 -3.06 -9.63 -3.96
N GLY A 76 -2.21 -10.27 -4.78
CA GLY A 76 -2.05 -9.86 -6.17
C GLY A 76 -1.26 -8.58 -6.32
N ALA A 77 -1.42 -7.95 -7.48
CA ALA A 77 -0.64 -6.79 -7.86
C ALA A 77 -1.29 -5.48 -7.46
N VAL A 78 -0.46 -4.46 -7.28
CA VAL A 78 -0.89 -3.06 -7.17
C VAL A 78 -0.21 -2.30 -8.31
N THR A 79 -1.02 -1.66 -9.15
CA THR A 79 -0.52 -0.89 -10.29
C THR A 79 -0.41 0.58 -9.90
N TYR A 80 0.79 1.15 -10.03
CA TYR A 80 1.05 2.56 -9.73
C TYR A 80 1.10 3.37 -11.02
N PHE A 81 0.53 4.57 -10.97
CA PHE A 81 0.38 5.45 -12.13
C PHE A 81 1.22 6.71 -11.99
N LYS A 82 1.72 7.20 -13.14
CA LYS A 82 2.33 8.52 -13.23
C LYS A 82 1.24 9.60 -13.23
N ASP A 83 1.64 10.86 -13.08
CA ASP A 83 0.71 11.98 -13.06
C ASP A 83 -0.12 12.11 -14.34
N ASP A 84 0.40 11.64 -15.48
CA ASP A 84 -0.31 11.65 -16.76
C ASP A 84 -1.29 10.48 -16.94
N GLY A 85 -1.40 9.60 -15.94
CA GLY A 85 -2.28 8.44 -15.98
C GLY A 85 -1.68 7.18 -16.59
N SER A 86 -0.46 7.24 -17.13
CA SER A 86 0.21 6.05 -17.64
C SER A 86 0.76 5.18 -16.51
N ILE A 87 0.96 3.89 -16.78
CA ILE A 87 1.49 2.96 -15.78
C ILE A 87 2.95 3.28 -15.50
N ASP A 88 3.29 3.46 -14.21
CA ASP A 88 4.66 3.65 -13.75
C ASP A 88 5.32 2.32 -13.46
N TYR A 89 4.76 1.56 -12.52
CA TYR A 89 5.27 0.22 -12.18
C TYR A 89 4.18 -0.62 -11.54
N VAL A 90 4.44 -1.93 -11.46
CA VAL A 90 3.53 -2.89 -10.82
C VAL A 90 4.24 -3.51 -9.63
N PHE A 91 3.59 -3.45 -8.48
CA PHE A 91 4.05 -4.05 -7.24
C PHE A 91 3.31 -5.37 -7.00
N ASN A 92 4.04 -6.42 -6.64
CA ASN A 92 3.47 -7.71 -6.27
C ASN A 92 4.41 -8.44 -5.30
N ALA A 93 4.01 -9.64 -4.85
CA ALA A 93 4.81 -10.43 -3.91
C ALA A 93 6.22 -10.68 -4.44
N ARG A 94 6.37 -10.96 -5.72
CA ARG A 94 7.67 -11.21 -6.34
C ARG A 94 8.54 -9.95 -6.37
N SER A 95 7.99 -8.82 -6.81
CA SER A 95 8.76 -7.57 -6.87
C SER A 95 9.19 -7.10 -5.47
N LEU A 96 8.35 -7.32 -4.46
CA LEU A 96 8.71 -7.03 -3.06
C LEU A 96 9.83 -7.97 -2.60
N GLY A 97 9.75 -9.25 -2.91
CA GLY A 97 10.79 -10.22 -2.59
C GLY A 97 12.13 -9.85 -3.22
N ASP A 98 12.11 -9.42 -4.49
CA ASP A 98 13.31 -8.97 -5.19
C ASP A 98 13.90 -7.72 -4.54
N ALA A 99 13.07 -6.76 -4.15
CA ALA A 99 13.52 -5.55 -3.47
C ALA A 99 14.16 -5.87 -2.12
N LEU A 100 13.57 -6.77 -1.33
CA LEU A 100 14.13 -7.20 -0.05
C LEU A 100 15.47 -7.92 -0.23
N ALA A 101 15.58 -8.78 -1.26
CA ALA A 101 16.84 -9.46 -1.58
C ALA A 101 17.94 -8.46 -1.94
N GLN A 102 17.62 -7.39 -2.67
CA GLN A 102 18.56 -6.32 -3.00
C GLN A 102 19.08 -5.62 -1.74
N GLN A 103 18.20 -5.34 -0.79
CA GLN A 103 18.61 -4.70 0.49
C GLN A 103 19.57 -5.57 1.27
N HIS A 104 19.38 -6.89 1.26
CA HIS A 104 20.25 -7.83 2.00
C HIS A 104 21.59 -8.09 1.32
N LYS A 105 21.72 -7.75 0.05
CA LYS A 105 22.99 -7.89 -0.69
C LYS A 105 23.96 -6.73 -0.46
N GLY A 106 23.44 -5.61 -0.06
CA GLY A 106 24.22 -4.39 0.13
C GLY A 106 24.95 -4.37 1.43
#